data_f5132430a652ec0c26b1383da81d2a59
#
_entry.id   f5132430a652ec0c26b1383da81d2a59
#
_cell.length_a   1.000
_cell.length_b   1.000
_cell.length_c   1.000
_cell.angle_alpha   90.00
_cell.angle_beta   90.00
_cell.angle_gamma   90.00
#
_symmetry.space_group_name_H-M   'P 1'
#
loop_
_entity.id
_entity.type
_entity.pdbx_description
1 polymer ?
#
loop_
_entity_poly.entity_id
_entity_poly.type
_entity_poly.pdbx_seq_one_letter_code
_entity_poly.pdbx_strand_id
1 'polypeptide(L)'
;MRMPRTPLALAFFTAFALMLSLTVSAVGLSGCQNYDTLVQKDQVAQQKWADIEAQLQRRYDLIPNLVAVVKGSAKHEEDTLAKVTQARAEASSIKLSAEDLEDPAKMAAFQKAQDNLKGSLSRLLVTQEAYPDLKANAAFHDLQIQLEGTENRVSRSREEYNAAVSDFNAELGKIKGSVVNKATGHPFKPRPYFAASAESQVAPKVTF
;
A
#
# COMPACT_ATOMS: atom_id res chain seq x y z
N MET A 1 -81.64 4.66 14.43
CA MET A 1 -80.85 4.04 13.31
C MET A 1 -79.47 4.54 13.35
N ARG A 2 -78.48 3.72 13.87
CA ARG A 2 -77.01 4.06 13.91
C ARG A 2 -76.37 3.34 12.75
N MET A 3 -75.84 4.07 11.80
CA MET A 3 -75.03 3.53 10.70
C MET A 3 -73.69 3.07 11.25
N PRO A 4 -73.15 1.89 10.89
CA PRO A 4 -71.83 1.44 11.26
C PRO A 4 -70.78 2.21 10.41
N ARG A 5 -69.94 2.96 11.09
CA ARG A 5 -68.77 3.61 10.47
C ARG A 5 -67.68 2.57 10.16
N THR A 6 -67.63 2.22 8.99
CA THR A 6 -66.71 1.64 8.03
C THR A 6 -65.39 1.10 8.58
N PRO A 7 -65.13 -0.22 8.43
CA PRO A 7 -63.84 -0.87 8.64
C PRO A 7 -62.78 -0.51 7.56
N LEU A 8 -63.18 0.27 6.56
CA LEU A 8 -62.32 0.61 5.41
C LEU A 8 -61.09 1.46 5.78
N ALA A 9 -61.27 2.44 6.70
CA ALA A 9 -60.19 3.30 7.16
C ALA A 9 -59.12 2.53 7.96
N LEU A 10 -59.54 1.53 8.75
CA LEU A 10 -58.60 0.72 9.53
C LEU A 10 -57.77 -0.20 8.61
N ALA A 11 -58.38 -0.74 7.55
CA ALA A 11 -57.67 -1.56 6.56
C ALA A 11 -56.62 -0.76 5.75
N PHE A 12 -56.92 0.51 5.42
CA PHE A 12 -55.94 1.39 4.78
C PHE A 12 -54.78 1.75 5.69
N PHE A 13 -55.00 2.00 6.97
CA PHE A 13 -53.96 2.29 7.96
C PHE A 13 -53.02 1.08 8.20
N THR A 14 -53.59 -0.13 8.29
CA THR A 14 -52.78 -1.37 8.47
C THR A 14 -52.00 -1.72 7.23
N ALA A 15 -52.55 -1.54 6.01
CA ALA A 15 -51.83 -1.77 4.75
C ALA A 15 -50.71 -0.75 4.57
N PHE A 16 -50.91 0.53 4.92
CA PHE A 16 -49.89 1.56 4.86
C PHE A 16 -48.76 1.33 5.85
N ALA A 17 -49.07 0.91 7.10
CA ALA A 17 -48.06 0.54 8.12
C ALA A 17 -47.23 -0.68 7.69
N LEU A 18 -47.88 -1.69 7.06
CA LEU A 18 -47.18 -2.88 6.53
C LEU A 18 -46.28 -2.54 5.34
N MET A 19 -46.70 -1.67 4.45
CA MET A 19 -45.88 -1.17 3.35
C MET A 19 -44.66 -0.36 3.87
N LEU A 20 -44.86 0.49 4.88
CA LEU A 20 -43.80 1.29 5.47
C LEU A 20 -42.77 0.40 6.20
N SER A 21 -43.21 -0.65 6.89
CA SER A 21 -42.29 -1.60 7.56
C SER A 21 -41.47 -2.44 6.59
N LEU A 22 -42.07 -2.81 5.44
CA LEU A 22 -41.34 -3.57 4.39
C LEU A 22 -40.27 -2.73 3.71
N THR A 23 -40.52 -1.43 3.49
CA THR A 23 -39.54 -0.50 2.89
C THR A 23 -38.35 -0.22 3.82
N VAL A 24 -38.58 -0.07 5.13
CA VAL A 24 -37.52 0.15 6.11
C VAL A 24 -36.62 -1.08 6.23
N SER A 25 -37.17 -2.29 6.17
CA SER A 25 -36.40 -3.54 6.21
C SER A 25 -35.51 -3.72 4.96
N ALA A 26 -36.00 -3.37 3.78
CA ALA A 26 -35.25 -3.48 2.53
C ALA A 26 -34.05 -2.50 2.47
N VAL A 27 -34.19 -1.30 3.01
CA VAL A 27 -33.11 -0.30 3.08
C VAL A 27 -32.02 -0.71 4.08
N GLY A 28 -32.39 -1.31 5.21
CA GLY A 28 -31.43 -1.78 6.21
C GLY A 28 -30.51 -2.91 5.70
N LEU A 29 -31.05 -3.88 4.97
CA LEU A 29 -30.29 -5.00 4.41
C LEU A 29 -29.30 -4.54 3.33
N SER A 30 -29.65 -3.57 2.51
CA SER A 30 -28.75 -3.01 1.48
C SER A 30 -27.61 -2.18 2.08
N GLY A 31 -27.77 -1.59 3.24
CA GLY A 31 -26.75 -0.83 3.97
C GLY A 31 -25.64 -1.71 4.50
N CYS A 32 -25.97 -2.84 5.12
CA CYS A 32 -24.99 -3.79 5.65
C CYS A 32 -24.08 -4.35 4.53
N GLN A 33 -24.65 -4.71 3.38
CA GLN A 33 -23.90 -5.28 2.27
C GLN A 33 -22.86 -4.31 1.66
N ASN A 34 -23.15 -3.01 1.64
CA ASN A 34 -22.21 -1.99 1.18
C ASN A 34 -21.07 -1.75 2.19
N TYR A 35 -21.35 -1.82 3.50
CA TYR A 35 -20.34 -1.73 4.54
C TYR A 35 -19.37 -2.92 4.49
N ASP A 36 -19.91 -4.13 4.37
CA ASP A 36 -19.11 -5.35 4.25
C ASP A 36 -18.17 -5.29 3.04
N THR A 37 -18.64 -4.72 1.92
CA THR A 37 -17.82 -4.53 0.73
C THR A 37 -16.66 -3.55 0.98
N LEU A 38 -16.89 -2.44 1.71
CA LEU A 38 -15.83 -1.50 2.09
C LEU A 38 -14.80 -2.16 3.01
N VAL A 39 -15.26 -2.88 4.04
CA VAL A 39 -14.40 -3.64 4.94
C VAL A 39 -13.54 -4.65 4.17
N GLN A 40 -14.17 -5.41 3.27
CA GLN A 40 -13.46 -6.40 2.47
C GLN A 40 -12.38 -5.76 1.59
N LYS A 41 -12.69 -4.66 0.90
CA LYS A 41 -11.73 -3.97 0.04
C LYS A 41 -10.60 -3.34 0.85
N ASP A 42 -10.90 -2.82 2.03
CA ASP A 42 -9.90 -2.31 2.96
C ASP A 42 -8.93 -3.41 3.42
N GLN A 43 -9.46 -4.58 3.78
CA GLN A 43 -8.63 -5.74 4.15
C GLN A 43 -7.75 -6.22 2.99
N VAL A 44 -8.25 -6.19 1.74
CA VAL A 44 -7.43 -6.50 0.56
C VAL A 44 -6.29 -5.50 0.40
N ALA A 45 -6.54 -4.20 0.58
CA ALA A 45 -5.49 -3.19 0.51
C ALA A 45 -4.43 -3.39 1.62
N GLN A 46 -4.84 -3.72 2.84
CA GLN A 46 -3.93 -4.04 3.94
C GLN A 46 -3.09 -5.31 3.65
N GLN A 47 -3.71 -6.35 3.10
CA GLN A 47 -3.00 -7.56 2.68
C GLN A 47 -1.92 -7.24 1.64
N LYS A 48 -2.26 -6.42 0.62
CA LYS A 48 -1.30 -6.01 -0.41
C LYS A 48 -0.18 -5.14 0.15
N TRP A 49 -0.46 -4.36 1.20
CA TRP A 49 0.59 -3.66 1.94
C TRP A 49 1.55 -4.63 2.62
N ALA A 50 1.05 -5.65 3.31
CA ALA A 50 1.88 -6.68 3.93
C ALA A 50 2.78 -7.41 2.91
N ASP A 51 2.30 -7.63 1.67
CA ASP A 51 3.11 -8.17 0.58
C ASP A 51 4.30 -7.24 0.24
N ILE A 52 4.10 -5.91 0.23
CA ILE A 52 5.18 -4.93 0.07
C ILE A 52 6.19 -5.03 1.21
N GLU A 53 5.72 -5.02 2.47
CA GLU A 53 6.58 -5.10 3.65
C GLU A 53 7.45 -6.36 3.64
N ALA A 54 6.90 -7.50 3.24
CA ALA A 54 7.64 -8.76 3.12
C ALA A 54 8.80 -8.65 2.09
N GLN A 55 8.57 -8.01 0.93
CA GLN A 55 9.62 -7.81 -0.07
C GLN A 55 10.66 -6.78 0.38
N LEU A 56 10.24 -5.72 1.08
CA LEU A 56 11.16 -4.74 1.65
C LEU A 56 12.02 -5.36 2.74
N GLN A 57 11.45 -6.20 3.61
CA GLN A 57 12.21 -6.94 4.62
C GLN A 57 13.29 -7.79 3.97
N ARG A 58 12.95 -8.55 2.91
CA ARG A 58 13.94 -9.34 2.16
C ARG A 58 15.06 -8.46 1.61
N ARG A 59 14.78 -7.26 1.10
CA ARG A 59 15.80 -6.31 0.67
C ARG A 59 16.71 -5.90 1.83
N TYR A 60 16.13 -5.59 3.01
CA TYR A 60 16.93 -5.21 4.18
C TYR A 60 17.85 -6.33 4.66
N ASP A 61 17.42 -7.58 4.54
CA ASP A 61 18.20 -8.76 4.97
C ASP A 61 19.37 -9.08 4.03
N LEU A 62 19.29 -8.70 2.76
CA LEU A 62 20.39 -8.88 1.79
C LEU A 62 21.50 -7.85 1.96
N ILE A 63 21.21 -6.64 2.45
CA ILE A 63 22.16 -5.53 2.50
C ILE A 63 23.39 -5.82 3.39
N PRO A 64 23.28 -6.39 4.61
CA PRO A 64 24.44 -6.70 5.43
C PRO A 64 25.43 -7.63 4.74
N ASN A 65 24.94 -8.62 4.01
CA ASN A 65 25.78 -9.55 3.25
C ASN A 65 26.49 -8.84 2.10
N LEU A 66 25.79 -7.96 1.37
CA LEU A 66 26.39 -7.14 0.32
C LEU A 66 27.50 -6.24 0.89
N VAL A 67 27.23 -5.55 2.00
CA VAL A 67 28.21 -4.71 2.70
C VAL A 67 29.45 -5.51 3.12
N ALA A 68 29.27 -6.71 3.65
CA ALA A 68 30.37 -7.58 4.05
C ALA A 68 31.26 -8.01 2.87
N VAL A 69 30.65 -8.39 1.74
CA VAL A 69 31.39 -8.78 0.52
C VAL A 69 32.14 -7.59 -0.06
N VAL A 70 31.50 -6.41 -0.18
CA VAL A 70 32.18 -5.22 -0.70
C VAL A 70 33.31 -4.78 0.21
N LYS A 71 33.14 -4.78 1.53
CA LYS A 71 34.16 -4.43 2.50
C LYS A 71 35.39 -5.33 2.39
N GLY A 72 35.20 -6.60 2.05
CA GLY A 72 36.32 -7.56 1.85
C GLY A 72 37.13 -7.31 0.57
N SER A 73 36.50 -6.76 -0.48
CA SER A 73 37.08 -6.62 -1.82
C SER A 73 37.44 -5.18 -2.21
N ALA A 74 36.80 -4.18 -1.58
CA ALA A 74 36.94 -2.76 -1.90
C ALA A 74 37.18 -1.93 -0.64
N LYS A 75 38.44 -1.93 -0.15
CA LYS A 75 38.83 -1.35 1.13
C LYS A 75 38.64 0.18 1.24
N HIS A 76 38.44 0.90 0.14
CA HIS A 76 38.37 2.36 0.12
C HIS A 76 36.92 2.90 0.00
N GLU A 77 35.90 2.02 0.08
CA GLU A 77 34.48 2.39 -0.10
C GLU A 77 33.77 2.62 1.25
N GLU A 78 34.50 3.01 2.30
CA GLU A 78 33.90 3.18 3.66
C GLU A 78 32.73 4.15 3.68
N ASP A 79 32.83 5.28 2.98
CA ASP A 79 31.77 6.29 2.91
C ASP A 79 30.51 5.77 2.20
N THR A 80 30.68 5.04 1.10
CA THR A 80 29.56 4.46 0.34
C THR A 80 28.87 3.37 1.16
N LEU A 81 29.63 2.53 1.85
CA LEU A 81 29.10 1.49 2.74
C LEU A 81 28.39 2.08 3.96
N ALA A 82 28.94 3.16 4.55
CA ALA A 82 28.30 3.87 5.65
C ALA A 82 26.95 4.45 5.23
N LYS A 83 26.86 5.11 4.06
CA LYS A 83 25.61 5.65 3.50
C LYS A 83 24.56 4.57 3.26
N VAL A 84 24.94 3.42 2.71
CA VAL A 84 24.01 2.28 2.51
C VAL A 84 23.50 1.76 3.86
N THR A 85 24.38 1.60 4.84
CA THR A 85 24.02 1.11 6.17
C THR A 85 23.08 2.07 6.89
N GLN A 86 23.35 3.38 6.81
CA GLN A 86 22.50 4.42 7.37
C GLN A 86 21.13 4.45 6.67
N ALA A 87 21.11 4.48 5.34
CA ALA A 87 19.86 4.50 4.58
C ALA A 87 19.00 3.23 4.86
N ARG A 88 19.64 2.07 5.05
CA ARG A 88 18.94 0.86 5.49
C ARG A 88 18.31 1.02 6.86
N ALA A 89 19.05 1.56 7.83
CA ALA A 89 18.54 1.79 9.18
C ALA A 89 17.35 2.74 9.18
N GLU A 90 17.44 3.86 8.45
CA GLU A 90 16.34 4.82 8.28
C GLU A 90 15.11 4.17 7.63
N ALA A 91 15.30 3.48 6.50
CA ALA A 91 14.19 2.86 5.77
C ALA A 91 13.50 1.74 6.56
N SER A 92 14.25 0.95 7.33
CA SER A 92 13.73 -0.15 8.14
C SER A 92 13.10 0.30 9.47
N SER A 93 13.39 1.52 9.93
CA SER A 93 12.81 2.08 11.17
C SER A 93 11.38 2.58 11.00
N ILE A 94 10.99 2.97 9.77
CA ILE A 94 9.65 3.49 9.49
C ILE A 94 8.72 2.29 9.25
N LYS A 95 7.83 2.05 10.20
CA LYS A 95 6.75 1.06 10.09
C LYS A 95 5.43 1.81 10.09
N LEU A 96 4.56 1.49 9.12
CA LEU A 96 3.26 2.11 9.00
C LEU A 96 2.19 1.16 9.57
N SER A 97 1.42 1.64 10.55
CA SER A 97 0.21 0.95 11.02
C SER A 97 -0.92 1.06 10.00
N ALA A 98 -2.02 0.34 10.23
CA ALA A 98 -3.20 0.43 9.37
C ALA A 98 -3.75 1.88 9.29
N GLU A 99 -3.70 2.61 10.40
CA GLU A 99 -4.12 4.01 10.49
C GLU A 99 -3.12 4.94 9.76
N ASP A 100 -1.82 4.63 9.84
CA ASP A 100 -0.78 5.41 9.15
C ASP A 100 -0.89 5.30 7.63
N LEU A 101 -1.44 4.18 7.13
CA LEU A 101 -1.73 4.00 5.70
C LEU A 101 -2.84 4.91 5.16
N GLU A 102 -3.56 5.63 6.04
CA GLU A 102 -4.53 6.65 5.66
C GLU A 102 -3.91 8.06 5.61
N ASP A 103 -2.66 8.22 6.06
CA ASP A 103 -1.96 9.51 6.15
C ASP A 103 -1.01 9.70 4.95
N PRO A 104 -1.29 10.63 4.02
CA PRO A 104 -0.43 10.90 2.87
C PRO A 104 0.98 11.37 3.26
N ALA A 105 1.14 12.08 4.38
CA ALA A 105 2.44 12.58 4.81
C ALA A 105 3.33 11.44 5.33
N LYS A 106 2.77 10.51 6.09
CA LYS A 106 3.49 9.31 6.56
C LYS A 106 3.86 8.40 5.39
N MET A 107 2.95 8.20 4.45
CA MET A 107 3.23 7.45 3.22
C MET A 107 4.36 8.10 2.42
N ALA A 108 4.35 9.42 2.24
CA ALA A 108 5.40 10.14 1.52
C ALA A 108 6.76 10.05 2.24
N ALA A 109 6.79 10.14 3.57
CA ALA A 109 8.02 9.98 4.36
C ALA A 109 8.59 8.56 4.20
N PHE A 110 7.74 7.53 4.27
CA PHE A 110 8.13 6.15 4.03
C PHE A 110 8.71 5.97 2.62
N GLN A 111 8.02 6.45 1.58
CA GLN A 111 8.47 6.37 0.19
C GLN A 111 9.84 7.03 0.00
N LYS A 112 10.02 8.23 0.56
CA LYS A 112 11.30 8.95 0.50
C LYS A 112 12.46 8.15 1.11
N ALA A 113 12.24 7.50 2.26
CA ALA A 113 13.27 6.66 2.88
C ALA A 113 13.61 5.43 2.01
N GLN A 114 12.60 4.81 1.37
CA GLN A 114 12.81 3.69 0.45
C GLN A 114 13.60 4.14 -0.81
N ASP A 115 13.30 5.31 -1.36
CA ASP A 115 14.00 5.86 -2.52
C ASP A 115 15.46 6.23 -2.18
N ASN A 116 15.72 6.79 -0.99
CA ASN A 116 17.07 7.06 -0.49
C ASN A 116 17.92 5.77 -0.40
N LEU A 117 17.32 4.69 0.13
CA LEU A 117 17.98 3.39 0.21
C LEU A 117 18.28 2.84 -1.19
N LYS A 118 17.30 2.89 -2.11
CA LYS A 118 17.46 2.47 -3.49
C LYS A 118 18.60 3.23 -4.17
N GLY A 119 18.64 4.56 -4.04
CA GLY A 119 19.71 5.40 -4.61
C GLY A 119 21.09 5.09 -4.02
N SER A 120 21.16 4.78 -2.72
CA SER A 120 22.43 4.39 -2.06
C SER A 120 22.91 3.02 -2.53
N LEU A 121 22.01 2.05 -2.69
CA LEU A 121 22.33 0.74 -3.25
C LEU A 121 22.79 0.83 -4.70
N SER A 122 22.11 1.63 -5.53
CA SER A 122 22.51 1.84 -6.92
C SER A 122 23.93 2.40 -7.03
N ARG A 123 24.29 3.37 -6.20
CA ARG A 123 25.67 3.90 -6.14
C ARG A 123 26.67 2.83 -5.73
N LEU A 124 26.37 2.02 -4.71
CA LEU A 124 27.25 0.93 -4.29
C LEU A 124 27.45 -0.10 -5.41
N LEU A 125 26.41 -0.46 -6.14
CA LEU A 125 26.50 -1.43 -7.23
C LEU A 125 27.36 -0.92 -8.40
N VAL A 126 27.37 0.38 -8.66
CA VAL A 126 28.22 0.99 -9.70
C VAL A 126 29.70 0.96 -9.32
N THR A 127 30.06 0.95 -8.04
CA THR A 127 31.48 0.94 -7.62
C THR A 127 32.25 -0.31 -8.10
N GLN A 128 31.55 -1.41 -8.41
CA GLN A 128 32.20 -2.62 -8.95
C GLN A 128 33.08 -2.37 -10.18
N GLU A 129 32.74 -1.35 -10.99
CA GLU A 129 33.49 -1.03 -12.21
C GLU A 129 34.91 -0.51 -11.89
N ALA A 130 35.13 0.07 -10.71
CA ALA A 130 36.44 0.53 -10.23
C ALA A 130 37.23 -0.57 -9.52
N TYR A 131 36.62 -1.72 -9.19
CA TYR A 131 37.25 -2.78 -8.41
C TYR A 131 37.14 -4.13 -9.11
N PRO A 132 38.16 -4.53 -9.92
CA PRO A 132 38.15 -5.80 -10.68
C PRO A 132 37.95 -7.04 -9.82
N ASP A 133 38.49 -7.06 -8.60
CA ASP A 133 38.34 -8.17 -7.65
C ASP A 133 36.88 -8.31 -7.17
N LEU A 134 36.20 -7.20 -6.97
CA LEU A 134 34.77 -7.19 -6.64
C LEU A 134 33.93 -7.64 -7.82
N LYS A 135 34.25 -7.16 -9.02
CA LYS A 135 33.57 -7.55 -10.26
C LYS A 135 33.67 -9.03 -10.57
N ALA A 136 34.80 -9.66 -10.20
CA ALA A 136 35.03 -11.10 -10.36
C ALA A 136 34.45 -11.95 -9.21
N ASN A 137 33.91 -11.32 -8.16
CA ASN A 137 33.41 -12.01 -6.97
C ASN A 137 32.03 -12.62 -7.21
N ALA A 138 31.92 -13.94 -7.26
CA ALA A 138 30.67 -14.66 -7.49
C ALA A 138 29.61 -14.32 -6.43
N ALA A 139 29.99 -14.19 -5.15
CA ALA A 139 29.02 -13.86 -4.09
C ALA A 139 28.44 -12.44 -4.26
N PHE A 140 29.24 -11.49 -4.76
CA PHE A 140 28.73 -10.16 -5.10
C PHE A 140 27.70 -10.23 -6.24
N HIS A 141 28.01 -10.96 -7.29
CA HIS A 141 27.10 -11.13 -8.43
C HIS A 141 25.77 -11.81 -8.04
N ASP A 142 25.83 -12.86 -7.22
CA ASP A 142 24.65 -13.53 -6.71
C ASP A 142 23.76 -12.60 -5.87
N LEU A 143 24.36 -11.76 -5.02
CA LEU A 143 23.64 -10.76 -4.21
C LEU A 143 23.04 -9.67 -5.09
N GLN A 144 23.72 -9.22 -6.14
CA GLN A 144 23.20 -8.29 -7.11
C GLN A 144 21.94 -8.84 -7.79
N ILE A 145 21.98 -10.07 -8.30
CA ILE A 145 20.82 -10.74 -8.91
C ILE A 145 19.66 -10.84 -7.91
N GLN A 146 19.93 -11.20 -6.66
CA GLN A 146 18.91 -11.29 -5.62
C GLN A 146 18.28 -9.94 -5.30
N LEU A 147 19.08 -8.85 -5.25
CA LEU A 147 18.59 -7.49 -5.03
C LEU A 147 17.74 -7.00 -6.21
N GLU A 148 18.18 -7.20 -7.44
CA GLU A 148 17.42 -6.86 -8.65
C GLU A 148 16.08 -7.63 -8.70
N GLY A 149 16.12 -8.93 -8.42
CA GLY A 149 14.92 -9.75 -8.33
C GLY A 149 13.97 -9.32 -7.21
N THR A 150 14.52 -8.81 -6.10
CA THR A 150 13.72 -8.28 -4.99
C THR A 150 13.09 -6.93 -5.38
N GLU A 151 13.82 -6.04 -6.05
CA GLU A 151 13.31 -4.76 -6.54
C GLU A 151 12.14 -4.95 -7.52
N ASN A 152 12.26 -5.92 -8.44
CA ASN A 152 11.18 -6.28 -9.35
C ASN A 152 9.93 -6.78 -8.59
N ARG A 153 10.10 -7.56 -7.52
CA ARG A 153 8.97 -7.98 -6.67
C ARG A 153 8.36 -6.83 -5.89
N VAL A 154 9.18 -5.93 -5.34
CA VAL A 154 8.70 -4.69 -4.70
C VAL A 154 7.86 -3.88 -5.68
N SER A 155 8.34 -3.69 -6.91
CA SER A 155 7.60 -2.95 -7.96
C SER A 155 6.24 -3.59 -8.23
N ARG A 156 6.18 -4.91 -8.41
CA ARG A 156 4.92 -5.63 -8.63
C ARG A 156 3.98 -5.52 -7.43
N SER A 157 4.48 -5.70 -6.21
CA SER A 157 3.64 -5.57 -5.00
C SER A 157 3.08 -4.15 -4.86
N ARG A 158 3.83 -3.11 -5.26
CA ARG A 158 3.34 -1.71 -5.30
C ARG A 158 2.21 -1.54 -6.31
N GLU A 159 2.31 -2.12 -7.49
CA GLU A 159 1.25 -2.09 -8.51
C GLU A 159 -0.02 -2.77 -7.98
N GLU A 160 0.12 -3.94 -7.36
CA GLU A 160 -1.01 -4.67 -6.77
C GLU A 160 -1.65 -3.91 -5.61
N TYR A 161 -0.85 -3.28 -4.74
CA TYR A 161 -1.35 -2.40 -3.68
C TYR A 161 -2.12 -1.21 -4.26
N ASN A 162 -1.56 -0.54 -5.26
CA ASN A 162 -2.20 0.61 -5.90
C ASN A 162 -3.53 0.22 -6.58
N ALA A 163 -3.61 -0.96 -7.19
CA ALA A 163 -4.86 -1.48 -7.74
C ALA A 163 -5.91 -1.70 -6.62
N ALA A 164 -5.51 -2.32 -5.49
CA ALA A 164 -6.40 -2.53 -4.36
C ALA A 164 -6.86 -1.20 -3.73
N VAL A 165 -5.96 -0.22 -3.60
CA VAL A 165 -6.27 1.15 -3.14
C VAL A 165 -7.25 1.84 -4.08
N SER A 166 -7.06 1.71 -5.41
CA SER A 166 -7.98 2.26 -6.41
C SER A 166 -9.38 1.69 -6.25
N ASP A 167 -9.48 0.38 -6.10
CA ASP A 167 -10.77 -0.31 -5.91
C ASP A 167 -11.46 0.09 -4.61
N PHE A 168 -10.70 0.23 -3.52
CA PHE A 168 -11.22 0.70 -2.24
C PHE A 168 -11.70 2.15 -2.31
N ASN A 169 -10.87 3.05 -2.83
CA ASN A 169 -11.21 4.48 -2.96
C ASN A 169 -12.41 4.71 -3.90
N ALA A 170 -12.50 3.93 -4.98
CA ALA A 170 -13.64 3.98 -5.90
C ALA A 170 -14.94 3.54 -5.21
N GLU A 171 -14.90 2.48 -4.38
CA GLU A 171 -16.06 2.04 -3.61
C GLU A 171 -16.48 3.06 -2.56
N LEU A 172 -15.49 3.63 -1.84
CA LEU A 172 -15.70 4.66 -0.83
C LEU A 172 -16.34 5.93 -1.45
N GLY A 173 -15.97 6.26 -2.70
CA GLY A 173 -16.52 7.42 -3.44
C GLY A 173 -17.93 7.23 -3.96
N LYS A 174 -18.49 6.02 -4.00
CA LYS A 174 -19.87 5.80 -4.41
C LYS A 174 -20.85 6.42 -3.40
N ILE A 175 -21.98 6.92 -3.88
CA ILE A 175 -23.00 7.56 -3.02
C ILE A 175 -23.42 6.63 -1.87
N LYS A 176 -23.68 5.35 -2.17
CA LYS A 176 -24.05 4.35 -1.16
C LYS A 176 -22.92 4.12 -0.14
N GLY A 177 -21.68 3.99 -0.60
CA GLY A 177 -20.52 3.84 0.25
C GLY A 177 -20.29 5.04 1.17
N SER A 178 -20.42 6.26 0.64
CA SER A 178 -20.25 7.50 1.40
C SER A 178 -21.32 7.65 2.51
N VAL A 179 -22.59 7.34 2.23
CA VAL A 179 -23.68 7.42 3.22
C VAL A 179 -23.49 6.40 4.33
N VAL A 180 -23.22 5.15 3.98
CA VAL A 180 -23.01 4.07 4.95
C VAL A 180 -21.76 4.35 5.79
N ASN A 181 -20.68 4.79 5.18
CA ASN A 181 -19.43 5.12 5.87
C ASN A 181 -19.64 6.20 6.94
N LYS A 182 -20.41 7.25 6.66
CA LYS A 182 -20.75 8.30 7.63
C LYS A 182 -21.62 7.82 8.78
N ALA A 183 -22.47 6.83 8.54
CA ALA A 183 -23.40 6.29 9.55
C ALA A 183 -22.74 5.37 10.58
N THR A 184 -21.54 4.85 10.32
CA THR A 184 -20.86 3.84 11.18
C THR A 184 -20.12 4.42 12.37
N GLY A 185 -19.96 5.75 12.49
CA GLY A 185 -19.24 6.40 13.58
C GLY A 185 -17.70 6.32 13.48
N HIS A 186 -17.15 5.41 12.68
CA HIS A 186 -15.72 5.27 12.35
C HIS A 186 -15.55 5.25 10.83
N PRO A 187 -15.63 6.41 10.16
CA PRO A 187 -15.61 6.47 8.71
C PRO A 187 -14.23 6.12 8.16
N PHE A 188 -14.19 5.24 7.17
CA PHE A 188 -13.01 5.00 6.36
C PHE A 188 -12.59 6.27 5.63
N LYS A 189 -11.27 6.48 5.48
CA LYS A 189 -10.69 7.56 4.69
C LYS A 189 -10.07 7.01 3.42
N PRO A 190 -9.99 7.81 2.33
CA PRO A 190 -9.25 7.41 1.14
C PRO A 190 -7.79 7.08 1.49
N ARG A 191 -7.30 5.97 0.96
CA ARG A 191 -5.91 5.57 1.11
C ARG A 191 -5.03 6.24 0.05
N PRO A 192 -3.86 6.76 0.41
CA PRO A 192 -2.89 7.27 -0.57
C PRO A 192 -2.28 6.12 -1.38
N TYR A 193 -1.95 6.43 -2.63
CA TYR A 193 -1.20 5.52 -3.49
C TYR A 193 0.28 5.48 -3.11
N PHE A 194 0.90 4.35 -3.37
CA PHE A 194 2.35 4.28 -3.38
C PHE A 194 2.86 4.88 -4.70
N ALA A 195 3.32 6.13 -4.68
CA ALA A 195 3.72 6.84 -5.88
C ALA A 195 5.00 6.24 -6.51
N ALA A 196 5.16 6.39 -7.81
CA ALA A 196 6.44 6.18 -8.46
C ALA A 196 7.42 7.29 -8.01
N SER A 197 8.71 6.95 -7.81
CA SER A 197 9.71 7.97 -7.48
C SER A 197 9.81 9.02 -8.60
N ALA A 198 10.11 10.27 -8.26
CA ALA A 198 10.25 11.36 -9.24
C ALA A 198 11.30 11.02 -10.31
N GLU A 199 12.34 10.27 -9.95
CA GLU A 199 13.39 9.81 -10.86
C GLU A 199 12.89 8.79 -11.89
N SER A 200 11.92 7.94 -11.52
CA SER A 200 11.33 6.96 -12.45
C SER A 200 10.32 7.59 -13.42
N GLN A 201 9.92 8.84 -13.20
CA GLN A 201 9.02 9.59 -14.10
C GLN A 201 9.78 10.32 -15.22
N VAL A 202 11.11 10.41 -15.11
CA VAL A 202 11.94 11.03 -16.16
C VAL A 202 12.54 9.92 -17.00
N ALA A 203 12.16 9.87 -18.28
CA ALA A 203 12.77 8.93 -19.24
C ALA A 203 14.28 9.21 -19.33
N PRO A 204 15.16 8.19 -19.26
CA PRO A 204 16.58 8.38 -19.40
C PRO A 204 16.88 9.00 -20.77
N LYS A 205 17.62 10.13 -20.80
CA LYS A 205 18.12 10.69 -22.05
C LYS A 205 19.24 9.78 -22.54
N VAL A 206 18.98 9.02 -23.58
CA VAL A 206 20.01 8.28 -24.30
C VAL A 206 20.72 9.26 -25.21
N THR A 207 21.96 9.60 -24.89
CA THR A 207 22.89 10.31 -25.79
C THR A 207 23.72 9.25 -26.50
N PHE A 208 23.61 9.18 -27.81
CA PHE A 208 24.46 8.37 -28.69
C PHE A 208 25.74 9.13 -29.05
#